data_2c7b18f3dd2d60ba17c6bb63c3798989
#
_entry.id   2c7b18f3dd2d60ba17c6bb63c3798989
#
_cell.length_a   1.000
_cell.length_b   1.000
_cell.length_c   1.000
_cell.angle_alpha   90.00
_cell.angle_beta   90.00
_cell.angle_gamma   90.00
#
_symmetry.space_group_name_H-M   'P 1'
#
loop_
_entity.id
_entity.type
_entity.pdbx_description
1 polymer ?
#
loop_
_entity_poly.entity_id
_entity_poly.type
_entity_poly.pdbx_seq_one_letter_code
_entity_poly.pdbx_strand_id
1 'polypeptide(L)'
;YRHVRPSGRLVIYGFHTMMPKSGGKPHYGKLAMDWLRTPRFNPLALTEQNRSVMAFNLSYLFDRPEFLVDGMRDLIGWLGKIRPHEVRVFPMSCVGEAHAAIESGSTVGKLVLVPD
;
A
#
# COMPACT_ATOMS: atom_id res chain seq x y z
N TYR A 1 -5.40 -7.37 -12.50
CA TYR A 1 -4.49 -7.97 -13.49
C TYR A 1 -5.07 -7.94 -14.91
N ARG A 2 -6.37 -8.21 -15.08
CA ARG A 2 -7.04 -8.24 -16.41
C ARG A 2 -6.92 -6.91 -17.19
N HIS A 3 -6.85 -5.80 -16.50
CA HIS A 3 -6.73 -4.45 -17.10
C HIS A 3 -5.28 -4.04 -17.41
N VAL A 4 -4.30 -4.87 -17.06
CA VAL A 4 -2.90 -4.61 -17.42
C VAL A 4 -2.70 -4.97 -18.89
N ARG A 5 -2.31 -3.98 -19.70
CA ARG A 5 -2.00 -4.19 -21.12
C ARG A 5 -0.70 -5.00 -21.30
N PRO A 6 -0.43 -5.57 -22.48
CA PRO A 6 0.88 -6.13 -22.80
C PRO A 6 2.00 -5.13 -22.49
N SER A 7 3.14 -5.61 -22.00
CA SER A 7 4.27 -4.83 -21.48
C SER A 7 3.95 -3.98 -20.23
N GLY A 8 2.72 -4.07 -19.71
CA GLY A 8 2.31 -3.42 -18.48
C GLY A 8 2.81 -4.16 -17.22
N ARG A 9 2.86 -3.43 -16.12
CA ARG A 9 3.32 -3.94 -14.82
C ARG A 9 2.22 -3.77 -13.78
N LEU A 10 1.94 -4.84 -13.04
CA LEU A 10 1.16 -4.79 -11.81
C LEU A 10 2.13 -4.69 -10.65
N VAL A 11 2.01 -3.64 -9.85
CA VAL A 11 2.81 -3.47 -8.64
C VAL A 11 1.94 -3.69 -7.41
N ILE A 12 2.34 -4.63 -6.57
CA ILE A 12 1.65 -5.00 -5.33
C ILE A 12 2.51 -4.53 -4.16
N TYR A 13 1.94 -3.74 -3.27
CA TYR A 13 2.61 -3.27 -2.06
C TYR A 13 1.61 -3.18 -0.90
N GLY A 14 2.09 -3.48 0.30
CA GLY A 14 1.30 -3.43 1.52
C GLY A 14 0.34 -4.63 1.72
N PHE A 15 0.12 -4.97 3.00
CA PHE A 15 -0.76 -6.08 3.43
C PHE A 15 -1.81 -5.62 4.44
N HIS A 16 -2.19 -4.37 4.39
CA HIS A 16 -3.05 -3.77 5.41
C HIS A 16 -4.42 -4.47 5.55
N THR A 17 -4.94 -5.04 4.47
CA THR A 17 -6.25 -5.71 4.46
C THR A 17 -6.28 -7.02 5.24
N MET A 18 -5.13 -7.62 5.52
CA MET A 18 -5.02 -8.86 6.29
C MET A 18 -4.90 -8.62 7.80
N MET A 19 -4.67 -7.39 8.24
CA MET A 19 -4.56 -7.07 9.65
C MET A 19 -5.93 -6.97 10.31
N PRO A 20 -6.05 -7.36 11.62
CA PRO A 20 -7.30 -7.19 12.36
C PRO A 20 -7.63 -5.70 12.47
N LYS A 21 -8.89 -5.34 12.26
CA LYS A 21 -9.38 -3.99 12.49
C LYS A 21 -9.58 -3.77 14.00
N SER A 22 -9.29 -2.57 14.47
CA SER A 22 -9.55 -2.13 15.86
C SER A 22 -8.91 -2.97 16.96
N GLY A 23 -7.67 -3.43 16.79
CA GLY A 23 -6.92 -4.16 17.82
C GLY A 23 -7.54 -5.49 18.24
N GLY A 24 -8.51 -6.02 17.48
CA GLY A 24 -9.17 -7.28 17.72
C GLY A 24 -8.26 -8.50 17.53
N LYS A 25 -8.65 -9.64 18.08
CA LYS A 25 -7.96 -10.91 17.83
C LYS A 25 -8.06 -11.29 16.34
N PRO A 26 -7.00 -11.85 15.75
CA PRO A 26 -7.02 -12.27 14.36
C PRO A 26 -8.12 -13.30 14.12
N HIS A 27 -8.98 -13.06 13.15
CA HIS A 27 -10.03 -13.98 12.76
C HIS A 27 -9.44 -15.02 11.80
N TYR A 28 -8.97 -16.13 12.34
CA TYR A 28 -8.25 -17.17 11.58
C TYR A 28 -9.03 -17.69 10.37
N GLY A 29 -10.36 -17.82 10.48
CA GLY A 29 -11.20 -18.23 9.36
C GLY A 29 -11.19 -17.22 8.21
N LYS A 30 -11.23 -15.93 8.52
CA LYS A 30 -11.09 -14.87 7.52
C LYS A 30 -9.69 -14.89 6.89
N LEU A 31 -8.66 -15.04 7.72
CA LEU A 31 -7.27 -15.09 7.25
C LEU A 31 -7.05 -16.26 6.27
N ALA A 32 -7.56 -17.45 6.59
CA ALA A 32 -7.49 -18.61 5.71
C ALA A 32 -8.24 -18.37 4.39
N MET A 33 -9.42 -17.76 4.44
CA MET A 33 -10.19 -17.42 3.26
C MET A 33 -9.48 -16.38 2.38
N ASP A 34 -8.91 -15.35 2.98
CA ASP A 34 -8.15 -14.31 2.29
C ASP A 34 -6.89 -14.90 1.63
N TRP A 35 -6.22 -15.84 2.32
CA TRP A 35 -5.09 -16.58 1.76
C TRP A 35 -5.48 -17.45 0.56
N LEU A 36 -6.60 -18.17 0.64
CA LEU A 36 -7.12 -18.96 -0.47
C LEU A 36 -7.52 -18.10 -1.67
N ARG A 37 -8.03 -16.90 -1.43
CA ARG A 37 -8.42 -15.91 -2.45
C ARG A 37 -7.25 -15.11 -2.98
N THR A 38 -6.07 -15.20 -2.38
CA THR A 38 -4.88 -14.49 -2.86
C THR A 38 -4.55 -14.93 -4.28
N PRO A 39 -4.47 -14.02 -5.24
CA PRO A 39 -4.17 -14.34 -6.62
C PRO A 39 -2.83 -15.07 -6.75
N ARG A 40 -2.81 -16.14 -7.51
CA ARG A 40 -1.59 -16.86 -7.87
C ARG A 40 -1.30 -16.56 -9.33
N PHE A 41 -0.07 -16.14 -9.61
CA PHE A 41 0.37 -15.81 -10.96
C PHE A 41 1.18 -16.96 -11.54
N ASN A 42 0.73 -17.45 -12.69
CA ASN A 42 1.45 -18.49 -13.42
C ASN A 42 2.54 -17.83 -14.28
N PRO A 43 3.83 -18.17 -14.11
CA PRO A 43 4.91 -17.58 -14.90
C PRO A 43 4.75 -17.78 -16.41
N LEU A 44 4.25 -18.92 -16.84
CA LEU A 44 4.02 -19.20 -18.27
C LEU A 44 2.97 -18.23 -18.84
N ALA A 45 1.85 -18.06 -18.15
CA ALA A 45 0.82 -17.11 -18.56
C ALA A 45 1.31 -15.66 -18.57
N LEU A 46 2.22 -15.29 -17.67
CA LEU A 46 2.86 -13.98 -17.68
C LEU A 46 3.71 -13.77 -18.93
N THR A 47 4.47 -14.79 -19.32
CA THR A 47 5.31 -14.78 -20.53
C THR A 47 4.46 -14.69 -21.79
N GLU A 48 3.43 -15.54 -21.93
CA GLU A 48 2.51 -15.52 -23.08
C GLU A 48 1.83 -14.17 -23.26
N GLN A 49 1.48 -13.50 -22.15
CA GLN A 49 0.78 -12.23 -22.18
C GLN A 49 1.73 -11.02 -22.18
N ASN A 50 3.04 -11.24 -22.09
CA ASN A 50 4.04 -10.17 -21.96
C ASN A 50 3.69 -9.18 -20.85
N ARG A 51 3.33 -9.67 -19.66
CA ARG A 51 2.97 -8.86 -18.49
C ARG A 51 3.90 -9.15 -17.33
N SER A 52 4.08 -8.17 -16.46
CA SER A 52 4.92 -8.31 -15.28
C SER A 52 4.11 -8.12 -14.00
N VAL A 53 4.44 -8.90 -12.98
CA VAL A 53 3.95 -8.70 -11.62
C VAL A 53 5.16 -8.47 -10.74
N MET A 54 5.15 -7.36 -10.02
CA MET A 54 6.20 -6.96 -9.08
C MET A 54 5.55 -6.82 -7.71
N ALA A 55 6.25 -7.25 -6.69
CA ALA A 55 5.79 -7.07 -5.32
C ALA A 55 6.94 -6.59 -4.44
N PHE A 56 6.63 -5.70 -3.48
CA PHE A 56 7.60 -5.31 -2.47
C PHE A 56 6.90 -4.98 -1.15
N ASN A 57 7.65 -5.11 -0.08
CA ASN A 57 7.26 -4.63 1.24
C ASN A 57 8.36 -3.70 1.75
N LEU A 58 8.01 -2.47 2.03
CA LEU A 58 8.94 -1.44 2.45
C LEU A 58 9.70 -1.83 3.73
N SER A 59 9.06 -2.58 4.63
CA SER A 59 9.68 -3.04 5.87
C SER A 59 10.88 -3.97 5.66
N TYR A 60 10.98 -4.64 4.52
CA TYR A 60 12.11 -5.50 4.18
C TYR A 60 13.20 -4.80 3.37
N LEU A 61 13.05 -3.49 3.14
CA LEU A 61 14.04 -2.68 2.44
C LEU A 61 14.95 -1.88 3.38
N PHE A 62 14.80 -2.02 4.69
CA PHE A 62 15.65 -1.31 5.66
C PHE A 62 17.12 -1.72 5.58
N ASP A 63 17.43 -2.93 5.12
CA ASP A 63 18.81 -3.38 4.87
C ASP A 63 19.43 -2.73 3.62
N ARG A 64 18.64 -1.99 2.87
CA ARG A 64 19.05 -1.34 1.62
C ARG A 64 18.60 0.13 1.62
N PRO A 65 19.15 0.95 2.54
CA PRO A 65 18.71 2.34 2.74
C PRO A 65 18.91 3.22 1.50
N GLU A 66 19.84 2.87 0.63
CA GLU A 66 20.07 3.57 -0.63
C GLU A 66 18.82 3.66 -1.51
N PHE A 67 18.00 2.61 -1.59
CA PHE A 67 16.75 2.63 -2.35
C PHE A 67 15.72 3.60 -1.76
N LEU A 68 15.67 3.69 -0.43
CA LEU A 68 14.78 4.61 0.25
C LEU A 68 15.21 6.07 0.04
N VAL A 69 16.52 6.33 0.13
CA VAL A 69 17.08 7.67 -0.08
C VAL A 69 16.85 8.12 -1.52
N ASP A 70 17.14 7.27 -2.49
CA ASP A 70 16.95 7.59 -3.90
C ASP A 70 15.47 7.80 -4.24
N GLY A 71 14.59 6.91 -3.75
CA GLY A 71 13.15 7.07 -3.91
C GLY A 71 12.61 8.36 -3.28
N MET A 72 13.09 8.75 -2.10
CA MET A 72 12.72 10.02 -1.47
C MET A 72 13.24 11.22 -2.27
N ARG A 73 14.45 11.15 -2.81
CA ARG A 73 15.00 12.19 -3.67
C ARG A 73 14.15 12.40 -4.93
N ASP A 74 13.74 11.30 -5.56
CA ASP A 74 12.86 11.35 -6.72
C ASP A 74 11.49 11.96 -6.38
N LEU A 75 10.89 11.54 -5.26
CA LEU A 75 9.62 12.09 -4.78
C LEU A 75 9.71 13.60 -4.50
N ILE A 76 10.80 14.05 -3.87
CA ILE A 76 11.05 15.49 -3.63
C ILE A 76 11.18 16.22 -4.98
N GLY A 77 11.87 15.64 -5.96
CA GLY A 77 12.00 16.21 -7.29
C GLY A 77 10.67 16.32 -8.05
N TRP A 78 9.65 15.59 -7.64
CA TRP A 78 8.31 15.65 -8.22
C TRP A 78 7.36 16.60 -7.49
N LEU A 79 7.78 17.14 -6.34
CA LEU A 79 6.98 18.15 -5.63
C LEU A 79 6.68 19.34 -6.58
N GLY A 80 5.44 19.73 -6.62
CA GLY A 80 4.95 20.76 -7.54
C GLY A 80 4.54 20.25 -8.93
N LYS A 81 5.00 19.08 -9.36
CA LYS A 81 4.58 18.42 -10.62
C LYS A 81 3.42 17.46 -10.41
N ILE A 82 3.39 16.79 -9.25
CA ILE A 82 2.33 15.89 -8.85
C ILE A 82 1.49 16.60 -7.80
N ARG A 83 0.20 16.74 -8.07
CA ARG A 83 -0.72 17.20 -7.04
C ARG A 83 -1.03 16.04 -6.11
N PRO A 84 -0.76 16.16 -4.79
CA PRO A 84 -1.25 15.18 -3.84
C PRO A 84 -2.77 15.15 -3.94
N HIS A 85 -3.33 13.96 -3.78
CA HIS A 85 -4.77 13.81 -3.65
C HIS A 85 -5.23 14.55 -2.37
N GLU A 86 -6.43 14.38 -1.94
CA GLU A 86 -6.94 14.97 -0.71
C GLU A 86 -6.01 14.71 0.49
N VAL A 87 -5.70 15.75 1.26
CA VAL A 87 -4.94 15.66 2.50
C VAL A 87 -5.85 16.10 3.64
N ARG A 88 -6.07 15.20 4.61
CA ARG A 88 -6.79 15.51 5.87
C ARG A 88 -5.78 15.65 6.98
N VAL A 89 -5.87 16.76 7.69
CA VAL A 89 -4.97 17.08 8.79
C VAL A 89 -5.69 16.85 10.13
N PHE A 90 -5.01 16.22 11.06
CA PHE A 90 -5.47 16.01 12.42
C PHE A 90 -4.43 16.55 13.40
N PRO A 91 -4.82 17.21 14.49
CA PRO A 91 -3.90 17.53 15.57
C PRO A 91 -3.41 16.22 16.25
N MET A 92 -2.22 16.25 16.82
CA MET A 92 -1.62 15.07 17.47
C MET A 92 -2.50 14.55 18.61
N SER A 93 -3.18 15.44 19.33
CA SER A 93 -4.15 15.10 20.38
C SER A 93 -5.32 14.25 19.87
N CYS A 94 -5.66 14.33 18.58
CA CYS A 94 -6.73 13.57 17.94
C CYS A 94 -6.22 12.32 17.17
N VAL A 95 -5.07 11.78 17.54
CA VAL A 95 -4.47 10.59 16.86
C VAL A 95 -5.44 9.40 16.81
N GLY A 96 -6.25 9.20 17.84
CA GLY A 96 -7.26 8.14 17.87
C GLY A 96 -8.31 8.26 16.76
N GLU A 97 -8.75 9.50 16.47
CA GLU A 97 -9.70 9.77 15.37
C GLU A 97 -9.06 9.52 14.01
N ALA A 98 -7.78 9.91 13.84
CA ALA A 98 -7.04 9.65 12.62
C ALA A 98 -6.88 8.14 12.37
N HIS A 99 -6.58 7.35 13.39
CA HIS A 99 -6.52 5.89 13.29
C HIS A 99 -7.88 5.28 12.93
N ALA A 100 -8.94 5.69 13.61
CA ALA A 100 -10.30 5.23 13.33
C ALA A 100 -10.71 5.56 11.88
N ALA A 101 -10.33 6.73 11.39
CA ALA A 101 -10.59 7.13 10.01
C ALA A 101 -9.88 6.23 9.00
N ILE A 102 -8.58 5.89 9.22
CA ILE A 102 -7.85 4.94 8.37
C ILE A 102 -8.48 3.54 8.42
N GLU A 103 -8.79 3.05 9.61
CA GLU A 103 -9.35 1.71 9.82
C GLU A 103 -10.74 1.54 9.20
N SER A 104 -11.50 2.62 9.07
CA SER A 104 -12.82 2.61 8.41
C SER A 104 -12.73 2.21 6.94
N GLY A 105 -11.56 2.45 6.29
CA GLY A 105 -11.35 2.21 4.86
C GLY A 105 -12.15 3.14 3.95
N SER A 106 -12.78 4.18 4.50
CA SER A 106 -13.59 5.17 3.76
C SER A 106 -12.81 6.42 3.36
N THR A 107 -11.57 6.55 3.86
CA THR A 107 -10.73 7.70 3.57
C THR A 107 -10.04 7.57 2.22
N VAL A 108 -9.97 8.67 1.49
CA VAL A 108 -9.22 8.79 0.23
C VAL A 108 -8.12 9.83 0.44
N GLY A 109 -6.94 9.56 -0.10
CA GLY A 109 -5.81 10.46 0.01
C GLY A 109 -4.92 10.16 1.22
N LYS A 110 -4.42 11.19 1.88
CA LYS A 110 -3.43 11.08 2.96
C LYS A 110 -3.96 11.71 4.24
N LEU A 111 -3.74 11.06 5.37
CA LEU A 111 -3.95 11.63 6.70
C LEU A 111 -2.60 12.05 7.27
N VAL A 112 -2.54 13.26 7.78
CA VAL A 112 -1.33 13.86 8.35
C VAL A 112 -1.61 14.31 9.78
N LEU A 113 -0.76 13.92 10.70
CA LEU A 113 -0.77 14.43 12.08
C LEU A 113 0.15 15.64 12.17
N VAL A 114 -0.33 16.69 12.80
CA VAL A 114 0.47 17.89 13.08
C VAL A 114 0.54 18.13 14.59
N PRO A 115 1.62 18.70 15.10
CA PRO A 115 1.68 19.14 16.49
C PRO A 115 0.52 20.09 16.82
N ASP A 116 0.05 20.05 18.07
CA ASP A 116 -1.00 20.94 18.59
C ASP A 116 -0.50 22.39 18.72
#